data_75f779b043a2137ac6807f4ae2cc3362
#
_entry.id   75f779b043a2137ac6807f4ae2cc3362
#
_cell.length_a   1.000
_cell.length_b   1.000
_cell.length_c   1.000
_cell.angle_alpha   90.00
_cell.angle_beta   90.00
_cell.angle_gamma   90.00
#
_symmetry.space_group_name_H-M   'P 1'
#
loop_
_entity.id
_entity.type
_entity.pdbx_description
1 polymer ?
#
loop_
_entity_poly.entity_id
_entity_poly.type
_entity_poly.pdbx_seq_one_letter_code
_entity_poly.pdbx_strand_id
1 'polypeptide(L)'
;MSNQNVGLKVGASHLSAACLEVNGSARLVQLAREPIPRGIVMGGEIRDVVALGNELKSFFRKHKLPRRAVRVGIANNRIGVRTIELSGIEDPKQIANAVRFRAQEALPIPVDQAALDFQVLSESVEDGVAKKHVLLVVAYRELVDSFSIACRQAGLRLVGVDLEAFALLRALMPPVQAAGARSALVAVGVGAERSTLAVSDGFTCEFARVIEWGGTSLTVALSRALDIDVEAAEILKTQISLEGDEVPNGFTAEQTTQAREALLAALRTFSRELLSSLQFYQGQPDSLGIREVVLAGGTSLLRGLAPALSTLVGVPVRIGDPLVGVSVSKKVKGGAPDPSLAVPIGLGMAL
;
A
#
# COMPACT_ATOMS: atom_id res chain seq x y z
N MET A 1 18.01 10.10 23.09
CA MET A 1 16.63 10.38 22.63
C MET A 1 16.22 9.19 21.78
N SER A 2 15.08 8.54 22.07
CA SER A 2 14.61 7.43 21.25
C SER A 2 14.35 7.90 19.82
N ASN A 3 14.91 7.19 18.84
CA ASN A 3 14.73 7.52 17.42
C ASN A 3 13.34 7.02 16.99
N GLN A 4 12.31 7.85 17.23
CA GLN A 4 10.92 7.50 16.93
C GLN A 4 10.55 7.98 15.54
N ASN A 5 10.17 7.05 14.68
CA ASN A 5 9.67 7.31 13.35
C ASN A 5 8.13 7.16 13.33
N VAL A 6 7.45 8.04 12.62
CA VAL A 6 6.00 7.96 12.44
C VAL A 6 5.69 7.68 10.99
N GLY A 7 5.15 6.49 10.71
CA GLY A 7 4.54 6.20 9.42
C GLY A 7 3.10 6.70 9.40
N LEU A 8 2.77 7.52 8.41
CA LEU A 8 1.45 8.12 8.21
C LEU A 8 0.85 7.66 6.90
N LYS A 9 -0.31 7.01 6.96
CA LYS A 9 -1.16 6.72 5.80
C LYS A 9 -2.33 7.69 5.77
N VAL A 10 -2.51 8.34 4.63
CA VAL A 10 -3.64 9.22 4.33
C VAL A 10 -4.52 8.51 3.30
N GLY A 11 -5.58 7.87 3.77
CA GLY A 11 -6.56 7.19 2.92
C GLY A 11 -7.77 8.06 2.60
N ALA A 12 -8.63 7.61 1.68
CA ALA A 12 -9.88 8.30 1.35
C ALA A 12 -10.92 8.25 2.49
N SER A 13 -10.82 7.25 3.38
CA SER A 13 -11.77 7.05 4.49
C SER A 13 -11.16 7.25 5.88
N HIS A 14 -9.86 7.06 6.05
CA HIS A 14 -9.19 7.10 7.35
C HIS A 14 -7.79 7.68 7.25
N LEU A 15 -7.38 8.37 8.33
CA LEU A 15 -5.99 8.60 8.69
C LEU A 15 -5.51 7.45 9.58
N SER A 16 -4.34 6.93 9.32
CA SER A 16 -3.72 5.88 10.15
C SER A 16 -2.24 6.19 10.37
N ALA A 17 -1.77 6.03 11.58
CA ALA A 17 -0.36 6.25 11.92
C ALA A 17 0.17 5.16 12.85
N ALA A 18 1.43 4.81 12.64
CA ALA A 18 2.21 3.94 13.52
C ALA A 18 3.49 4.65 13.95
N CYS A 19 3.74 4.70 15.25
CA CYS A 19 4.99 5.20 15.80
C CYS A 19 5.89 4.03 16.17
N LEU A 20 7.08 3.97 15.60
CA LEU A 20 8.06 2.92 15.82
C LEU A 20 9.36 3.49 16.38
N GLU A 21 9.99 2.75 17.28
CA GLU A 21 11.39 2.91 17.66
C GLU A 21 12.22 1.95 16.82
N VAL A 22 13.21 2.50 16.11
CA VAL A 22 14.09 1.70 15.22
C VAL A 22 15.51 1.81 15.72
N ASN A 23 16.00 0.74 16.36
CA ASN A 23 17.36 0.61 16.89
C ASN A 23 17.87 -0.81 16.59
N GLY A 24 18.25 -1.06 15.33
CA GLY A 24 18.61 -2.39 14.85
C GLY A 24 17.42 -3.35 14.69
N SER A 25 16.37 -3.22 15.50
CA SER A 25 15.06 -3.88 15.35
C SER A 25 13.93 -2.86 15.46
N ALA A 26 12.81 -3.13 14.81
CA ALA A 26 11.63 -2.28 14.87
C ALA A 26 10.76 -2.63 16.09
N ARG A 27 10.35 -1.61 16.85
CA ARG A 27 9.45 -1.75 17.98
C ARG A 27 8.28 -0.79 17.85
N LEU A 28 7.08 -1.31 17.74
CA LEU A 28 5.84 -0.54 17.71
C LEU A 28 5.53 0.03 19.10
N VAL A 29 5.41 1.34 19.21
CA VAL A 29 5.15 2.02 20.48
C VAL A 29 3.79 2.69 20.54
N GLN A 30 3.20 3.02 19.39
CA GLN A 30 1.87 3.63 19.33
C GLN A 30 1.19 3.40 17.98
N LEU A 31 -0.13 3.23 18.01
CA LEU A 31 -1.01 3.18 16.83
C LEU A 31 -2.12 4.21 16.99
N ALA A 32 -2.55 4.78 15.87
CA ALA A 32 -3.69 5.68 15.80
C ALA A 32 -4.43 5.49 14.48
N ARG A 33 -5.76 5.54 14.52
CA ARG A 33 -6.63 5.51 13.34
C ARG A 33 -7.88 6.33 13.61
N GLU A 34 -8.26 7.18 12.67
CA GLU A 34 -9.47 8.00 12.72
C GLU A 34 -10.11 8.11 11.33
N PRO A 35 -11.43 8.20 11.25
CA PRO A 35 -12.08 8.52 10.00
C PRO A 35 -11.72 9.94 9.55
N ILE A 36 -11.76 10.16 8.23
CA ILE A 36 -11.60 11.47 7.60
C ILE A 36 -12.87 11.80 6.82
N PRO A 37 -13.32 13.08 6.78
CA PRO A 37 -14.45 13.48 5.96
C PRO A 37 -14.25 13.11 4.50
N ARG A 38 -15.31 12.61 3.87
CA ARG A 38 -15.29 12.24 2.46
C ARG A 38 -14.99 13.44 1.56
N GLY A 39 -14.27 13.21 0.47
CA GLY A 39 -13.96 14.24 -0.51
C GLY A 39 -12.67 15.01 -0.26
N ILE A 40 -12.06 14.96 0.94
CA ILE A 40 -10.76 15.58 1.21
C ILE A 40 -9.66 14.88 0.41
N VAL A 41 -9.71 13.54 0.36
CA VAL A 41 -8.82 12.70 -0.43
C VAL A 41 -9.65 11.79 -1.31
N MET A 42 -9.43 11.85 -2.60
CA MET A 42 -10.12 11.02 -3.59
C MET A 42 -9.10 10.48 -4.59
N GLY A 43 -9.22 9.21 -4.88
CA GLY A 43 -8.33 8.63 -5.86
C GLY A 43 -6.84 8.73 -5.49
N GLY A 44 -6.47 8.79 -4.19
CA GLY A 44 -5.10 9.00 -3.73
C GLY A 44 -4.56 10.40 -3.97
N GLU A 45 -5.38 11.35 -4.37
CA GLU A 45 -5.05 12.76 -4.54
C GLU A 45 -5.74 13.60 -3.47
N ILE A 46 -5.04 14.60 -2.97
CA ILE A 46 -5.60 15.55 -2.02
C ILE A 46 -6.44 16.57 -2.82
N ARG A 47 -7.75 16.59 -2.59
CA ARG A 47 -8.67 17.55 -3.22
C ARG A 47 -8.78 18.86 -2.45
N ASP A 48 -8.57 18.80 -1.13
CA ASP A 48 -8.55 19.97 -0.25
C ASP A 48 -7.35 19.87 0.70
N VAL A 49 -6.28 20.57 0.34
CA VAL A 49 -5.01 20.59 1.10
C VAL A 49 -5.18 21.24 2.47
N VAL A 50 -6.04 22.27 2.56
CA VAL A 50 -6.28 23.01 3.81
C VAL A 50 -7.09 22.16 4.78
N ALA A 51 -8.15 21.52 4.29
CA ALA A 51 -8.95 20.60 5.10
C ALA A 51 -8.09 19.42 5.60
N LEU A 52 -7.28 18.81 4.74
CA LEU A 52 -6.36 17.75 5.16
C LEU A 52 -5.37 18.24 6.22
N GLY A 53 -4.79 19.42 6.05
CA GLY A 53 -3.87 20.02 7.04
C GLY A 53 -4.52 20.17 8.42
N ASN A 54 -5.79 20.58 8.48
CA ASN A 54 -6.56 20.70 9.72
C ASN A 54 -6.86 19.33 10.35
N GLU A 55 -7.26 18.35 9.54
CA GLU A 55 -7.51 16.97 9.99
C GLU A 55 -6.23 16.34 10.55
N LEU A 56 -5.11 16.46 9.86
CA LEU A 56 -3.80 15.97 10.34
C LEU A 56 -3.40 16.63 11.66
N LYS A 57 -3.57 17.95 11.78
CA LYS A 57 -3.26 18.68 13.00
C LYS A 57 -4.10 18.20 14.19
N SER A 58 -5.41 17.97 13.95
CA SER A 58 -6.33 17.44 14.95
C SER A 58 -5.97 16.01 15.35
N PHE A 59 -5.72 15.14 14.36
CA PHE A 59 -5.35 13.75 14.53
C PHE A 59 -4.07 13.59 15.38
N PHE A 60 -2.99 14.29 15.02
CA PHE A 60 -1.73 14.23 15.77
C PHE A 60 -1.87 14.79 17.19
N ARG A 61 -2.69 15.82 17.40
CA ARG A 61 -2.97 16.38 18.72
C ARG A 61 -3.78 15.41 19.58
N LYS A 62 -4.88 14.86 19.05
CA LYS A 62 -5.78 13.92 19.73
C LYS A 62 -5.03 12.69 20.23
N HIS A 63 -4.19 12.12 19.37
CA HIS A 63 -3.43 10.90 19.66
C HIS A 63 -2.07 11.17 20.28
N LYS A 64 -1.67 12.44 20.49
CA LYS A 64 -0.35 12.81 21.05
C LYS A 64 0.81 12.17 20.29
N LEU A 65 0.70 12.08 18.96
CA LEU A 65 1.73 11.52 18.11
C LEU A 65 2.93 12.44 17.98
N PRO A 66 4.17 11.92 17.89
CA PRO A 66 5.35 12.71 17.58
C PRO A 66 5.20 13.42 16.24
N ARG A 67 5.54 14.71 16.19
CA ARG A 67 5.43 15.53 14.97
C ARG A 67 6.73 15.59 14.16
N ARG A 68 7.77 14.95 14.64
CA ARG A 68 9.09 14.87 13.99
C ARG A 68 9.27 13.48 13.39
N ALA A 69 10.12 13.38 12.37
CA ALA A 69 10.39 12.15 11.68
C ALA A 69 9.11 11.45 11.16
N VAL A 70 8.22 12.21 10.49
CA VAL A 70 7.01 11.70 9.86
C VAL A 70 7.32 11.32 8.42
N ARG A 71 6.98 10.10 8.02
CA ARG A 71 7.04 9.60 6.64
C ARG A 71 5.62 9.33 6.17
N VAL A 72 5.22 9.93 5.06
CA VAL A 72 3.88 9.73 4.48
C VAL A 72 3.94 8.76 3.31
N GLY A 73 2.94 7.87 3.22
CA GLY A 73 2.76 6.96 2.11
C GLY A 73 1.85 7.54 1.04
N ILE A 74 2.23 7.35 -0.23
CA ILE A 74 1.42 7.70 -1.39
C ILE A 74 1.13 6.46 -2.24
N ALA A 75 -0.08 6.41 -2.82
CA ALA A 75 -0.48 5.42 -3.79
C ALA A 75 -1.40 6.08 -4.81
N ASN A 76 -1.00 6.09 -6.08
CA ASN A 76 -1.75 6.71 -7.16
C ASN A 76 -1.35 6.04 -8.49
N ASN A 77 -2.25 6.02 -9.47
CA ASN A 77 -1.97 5.49 -10.82
C ASN A 77 -0.98 6.34 -11.62
N ARG A 78 -0.66 7.55 -11.12
CA ARG A 78 0.34 8.48 -11.68
C ARG A 78 1.73 8.28 -11.07
N ILE A 79 1.96 7.14 -10.40
CA ILE A 79 3.25 6.71 -9.84
C ILE A 79 3.75 5.55 -10.67
N GLY A 80 5.00 5.60 -11.08
CA GLY A 80 5.69 4.54 -11.81
C GLY A 80 6.87 3.99 -11.02
N VAL A 81 7.00 2.66 -11.04
CA VAL A 81 8.19 1.95 -10.56
C VAL A 81 8.72 1.15 -11.74
N ARG A 82 10.00 1.32 -12.08
CA ARG A 82 10.66 0.65 -13.21
C ARG A 82 12.07 0.25 -12.84
N THR A 83 12.50 -0.91 -13.26
CA THR A 83 13.91 -1.27 -13.29
C THR A 83 14.49 -0.90 -14.64
N ILE A 84 15.60 -0.19 -14.65
CA ILE A 84 16.34 0.22 -15.85
C ILE A 84 17.78 -0.27 -15.76
N GLU A 85 18.38 -0.60 -16.90
CA GLU A 85 19.80 -0.91 -17.00
C GLU A 85 20.57 0.33 -17.49
N LEU A 86 21.64 0.64 -16.78
CA LEU A 86 22.61 1.65 -17.17
C LEU A 86 23.93 0.96 -17.52
N SER A 87 24.46 1.18 -18.73
CA SER A 87 25.70 0.59 -19.21
C SER A 87 26.78 1.63 -19.41
N GLY A 88 28.03 1.28 -19.09
CA GLY A 88 29.21 2.14 -19.33
C GLY A 88 29.32 3.34 -18.38
N ILE A 89 28.64 3.33 -17.22
CA ILE A 89 28.69 4.41 -16.24
C ILE A 89 29.42 3.94 -15.00
N GLU A 90 30.64 4.37 -14.82
CA GLU A 90 31.49 4.04 -13.67
C GLU A 90 31.40 5.09 -12.57
N ASP A 91 31.34 6.38 -12.94
CA ASP A 91 31.28 7.49 -11.97
C ASP A 91 29.90 7.61 -11.32
N PRO A 92 29.80 7.45 -9.99
CA PRO A 92 28.54 7.61 -9.26
C PRO A 92 27.85 8.95 -9.47
N LYS A 93 28.60 10.02 -9.75
CA LYS A 93 28.05 11.37 -10.02
C LYS A 93 27.29 11.44 -11.34
N GLN A 94 27.61 10.56 -12.29
CA GLN A 94 26.95 10.52 -13.59
C GLN A 94 25.67 9.69 -13.56
N ILE A 95 25.49 8.81 -12.56
CA ILE A 95 24.30 7.95 -12.43
C ILE A 95 23.02 8.78 -12.41
N ALA A 96 22.97 9.83 -11.60
CA ALA A 96 21.77 10.67 -11.49
C ALA A 96 21.37 11.32 -12.84
N ASN A 97 22.34 11.75 -13.63
CA ASN A 97 22.09 12.33 -14.96
C ASN A 97 21.62 11.25 -15.95
N ALA A 98 22.25 10.08 -15.92
CA ALA A 98 21.88 8.96 -16.77
C ALA A 98 20.48 8.44 -16.45
N VAL A 99 20.13 8.34 -15.16
CA VAL A 99 18.78 8.00 -14.72
C VAL A 99 17.76 9.01 -15.23
N ARG A 100 18.04 10.29 -15.12
CA ARG A 100 17.16 11.35 -15.66
C ARG A 100 16.97 11.24 -17.15
N PHE A 101 18.03 10.98 -17.89
CA PHE A 101 17.97 10.80 -19.36
C PHE A 101 17.12 9.58 -19.71
N ARG A 102 17.37 8.42 -19.09
CA ARG A 102 16.58 7.21 -19.30
C ARG A 102 15.13 7.37 -18.86
N ALA A 103 14.88 8.14 -17.80
CA ALA A 103 13.53 8.45 -17.35
C ALA A 103 12.73 9.21 -18.42
N GLN A 104 13.36 10.12 -19.17
CA GLN A 104 12.69 10.84 -20.27
C GLN A 104 12.19 9.91 -21.38
N GLU A 105 12.97 8.86 -21.68
CA GLU A 105 12.61 7.88 -22.70
C GLU A 105 11.56 6.86 -22.22
N ALA A 106 11.59 6.54 -20.93
CA ALA A 106 10.79 5.45 -20.34
C ALA A 106 9.44 5.90 -19.77
N LEU A 107 9.23 7.21 -19.58
CA LEU A 107 8.08 7.71 -18.84
C LEU A 107 7.16 8.56 -19.70
N PRO A 108 5.83 8.39 -19.53
CA PRO A 108 4.85 9.22 -20.23
C PRO A 108 4.66 10.61 -19.60
N ILE A 109 5.59 11.04 -18.72
CA ILE A 109 5.51 12.31 -17.99
C ILE A 109 6.74 13.16 -18.30
N PRO A 110 6.57 14.48 -18.54
CA PRO A 110 7.71 15.41 -18.62
C PRO A 110 8.52 15.38 -17.32
N VAL A 111 9.86 15.27 -17.45
CA VAL A 111 10.77 15.12 -16.28
C VAL A 111 10.75 16.34 -15.36
N ASP A 112 10.45 17.52 -15.88
CA ASP A 112 10.29 18.77 -15.12
C ASP A 112 9.07 18.74 -14.19
N GLN A 113 8.03 17.95 -14.54
CA GLN A 113 6.84 17.73 -13.73
C GLN A 113 6.94 16.50 -12.84
N ALA A 114 8.04 15.76 -12.92
CA ALA A 114 8.28 14.54 -12.15
C ALA A 114 9.11 14.79 -10.89
N ALA A 115 8.74 14.11 -9.81
CA ALA A 115 9.63 13.81 -8.70
C ALA A 115 10.24 12.43 -8.98
N LEU A 116 11.57 12.38 -9.08
CA LEU A 116 12.33 11.17 -9.39
C LEU A 116 13.20 10.80 -8.20
N ASP A 117 13.21 9.53 -7.89
CA ASP A 117 14.17 8.92 -6.97
C ASP A 117 14.65 7.59 -7.55
N PHE A 118 15.83 7.13 -7.15
CA PHE A 118 16.37 5.89 -7.66
C PHE A 118 17.28 5.19 -6.65
N GLN A 119 17.39 3.87 -6.81
CA GLN A 119 18.29 3.04 -6.04
C GLN A 119 19.04 2.09 -6.98
N VAL A 120 20.38 2.04 -6.85
CA VAL A 120 21.18 1.01 -7.51
C VAL A 120 20.95 -0.31 -6.78
N LEU A 121 20.43 -1.30 -7.50
CA LEU A 121 20.10 -2.63 -6.96
C LEU A 121 21.29 -3.57 -7.03
N SER A 122 21.96 -3.58 -8.18
CA SER A 122 23.13 -4.42 -8.43
C SER A 122 24.07 -3.78 -9.45
N GLU A 123 25.31 -4.20 -9.37
CA GLU A 123 26.36 -3.84 -10.32
C GLU A 123 27.02 -5.13 -10.84
N SER A 124 27.25 -5.20 -12.14
CA SER A 124 27.93 -6.30 -12.82
C SER A 124 28.86 -5.77 -13.88
N VAL A 125 29.77 -6.61 -14.35
CA VAL A 125 30.61 -6.34 -15.54
C VAL A 125 30.33 -7.45 -16.54
N GLU A 126 29.82 -7.08 -17.70
CA GLU A 126 29.57 -8.01 -18.81
C GLU A 126 30.33 -7.53 -20.04
N ASP A 127 31.10 -8.42 -20.65
CA ASP A 127 31.97 -8.11 -21.81
C ASP A 127 32.90 -6.90 -21.61
N GLY A 128 33.37 -6.69 -20.36
CA GLY A 128 34.22 -5.54 -20.00
C GLY A 128 33.47 -4.23 -19.81
N VAL A 129 32.14 -4.23 -19.90
CA VAL A 129 31.29 -3.03 -19.71
C VAL A 129 30.61 -3.10 -18.35
N ALA A 130 30.75 -2.05 -17.55
CA ALA A 130 30.03 -1.93 -16.28
C ALA A 130 28.52 -1.77 -16.55
N LYS A 131 27.72 -2.62 -15.92
CA LYS A 131 26.24 -2.57 -15.94
C LYS A 131 25.70 -2.34 -14.55
N LYS A 132 24.71 -1.48 -14.42
CA LYS A 132 24.02 -1.21 -13.17
C LYS A 132 22.52 -1.39 -13.37
N HIS A 133 21.90 -2.23 -12.56
CA HIS A 133 20.44 -2.30 -12.47
C HIS A 133 19.96 -1.28 -11.45
N VAL A 134 19.07 -0.41 -11.87
CA VAL A 134 18.60 0.73 -11.07
C VAL A 134 17.09 0.67 -10.98
N LEU A 135 16.57 0.65 -9.74
CA LEU A 135 15.16 0.87 -9.47
C LEU A 135 14.87 2.36 -9.57
N LEU A 136 14.02 2.74 -10.50
CA LEU A 136 13.56 4.10 -10.71
C LEU A 136 12.13 4.25 -10.18
N VAL A 137 11.92 5.26 -9.36
CA VAL A 137 10.60 5.65 -8.85
C VAL A 137 10.26 7.03 -9.39
N VAL A 138 9.05 7.17 -9.90
CA VAL A 138 8.55 8.40 -10.48
C VAL A 138 7.17 8.71 -9.93
N ALA A 139 6.96 9.95 -9.51
CA ALA A 139 5.65 10.46 -9.16
C ALA A 139 5.47 11.87 -9.76
N TYR A 140 4.23 12.28 -10.00
CA TYR A 140 3.99 13.68 -10.30
C TYR A 140 4.41 14.57 -9.13
N ARG A 141 5.18 15.62 -9.41
CA ARG A 141 5.67 16.57 -8.40
C ARG A 141 4.53 17.21 -7.63
N GLU A 142 3.46 17.60 -8.32
CA GLU A 142 2.26 18.16 -7.71
C GLU A 142 1.64 17.25 -6.65
N LEU A 143 1.63 15.94 -6.89
CA LEU A 143 1.16 14.95 -5.91
C LEU A 143 2.01 14.98 -4.64
N VAL A 144 3.33 14.95 -4.78
CA VAL A 144 4.27 14.98 -3.65
C VAL A 144 4.20 16.31 -2.89
N ASP A 145 4.10 17.43 -3.63
CA ASP A 145 4.05 18.78 -3.06
C ASP A 145 2.76 18.98 -2.25
N SER A 146 1.61 18.48 -2.73
CA SER A 146 0.34 18.62 -2.01
C SER A 146 0.38 17.93 -0.63
N PHE A 147 0.96 16.72 -0.55
CA PHE A 147 1.18 16.04 0.75
C PHE A 147 2.15 16.82 1.64
N SER A 148 3.22 17.35 1.06
CA SER A 148 4.21 18.15 1.78
C SER A 148 3.61 19.44 2.36
N ILE A 149 2.74 20.12 1.60
CA ILE A 149 2.04 21.33 2.04
C ILE A 149 1.07 21.01 3.17
N ALA A 150 0.21 19.99 3.03
CA ALA A 150 -0.74 19.60 4.07
C ALA A 150 -0.03 19.24 5.39
N CYS A 151 1.05 18.45 5.32
CA CYS A 151 1.85 18.11 6.50
C CYS A 151 2.51 19.33 7.15
N ARG A 152 3.03 20.26 6.36
CA ARG A 152 3.61 21.52 6.85
C ARG A 152 2.57 22.37 7.57
N GLN A 153 1.36 22.51 7.01
CA GLN A 153 0.24 23.21 7.63
C GLN A 153 -0.18 22.57 8.97
N ALA A 154 -0.10 21.25 9.07
CA ALA A 154 -0.35 20.52 10.32
C ALA A 154 0.78 20.67 11.36
N GLY A 155 1.90 21.32 11.00
CA GLY A 155 3.09 21.45 11.85
C GLY A 155 3.88 20.14 11.97
N LEU A 156 3.81 19.27 10.96
CA LEU A 156 4.55 18.00 10.89
C LEU A 156 5.87 18.19 10.15
N ARG A 157 6.94 17.60 10.68
CA ARG A 157 8.24 17.55 10.01
C ARG A 157 8.34 16.24 9.23
N LEU A 158 8.11 16.32 7.92
CA LEU A 158 8.34 15.21 7.02
C LEU A 158 9.84 14.92 6.89
N VAL A 159 10.17 13.62 6.91
CA VAL A 159 11.50 13.08 6.57
C VAL A 159 11.49 12.38 5.22
N GLY A 160 10.31 12.09 4.66
CA GLY A 160 10.17 11.50 3.34
C GLY A 160 8.70 11.29 2.94
N VAL A 161 8.51 11.20 1.64
CA VAL A 161 7.32 10.67 0.98
C VAL A 161 7.73 9.34 0.37
N ASP A 162 6.98 8.29 0.62
CA ASP A 162 7.32 6.92 0.24
C ASP A 162 6.14 6.24 -0.45
N LEU A 163 6.37 5.16 -1.16
CA LEU A 163 5.30 4.41 -1.79
C LEU A 163 4.62 3.45 -0.80
N GLU A 164 3.29 3.41 -0.80
CA GLU A 164 2.55 2.40 -0.03
C GLU A 164 2.95 0.97 -0.42
N ALA A 165 3.34 0.74 -1.68
CA ALA A 165 3.85 -0.53 -2.16
C ALA A 165 5.09 -0.99 -1.39
N PHE A 166 6.07 -0.10 -1.20
CA PHE A 166 7.29 -0.41 -0.45
C PHE A 166 7.00 -0.61 1.04
N ALA A 167 6.08 0.18 1.58
CA ALA A 167 5.64 0.03 2.96
C ALA A 167 4.96 -1.33 3.20
N LEU A 168 4.10 -1.78 2.30
CA LEU A 168 3.48 -3.10 2.36
C LEU A 168 4.52 -4.22 2.36
N LEU A 169 5.50 -4.15 1.47
CA LEU A 169 6.58 -5.14 1.41
C LEU A 169 7.34 -5.17 2.73
N ARG A 170 7.76 -4.01 3.28
CA ARG A 170 8.48 -3.95 4.56
C ARG A 170 7.70 -4.52 5.73
N ALA A 171 6.38 -4.32 5.77
CA ALA A 171 5.54 -4.78 6.87
C ALA A 171 5.16 -6.27 6.77
N LEU A 172 5.04 -6.81 5.55
CA LEU A 172 4.47 -8.14 5.32
C LEU A 172 5.51 -9.21 4.94
N MET A 173 6.72 -8.77 4.59
CA MET A 173 7.81 -9.68 4.29
C MET A 173 8.51 -10.12 5.58
N PRO A 174 8.59 -11.42 5.86
CA PRO A 174 9.53 -11.88 6.86
C PRO A 174 10.96 -11.56 6.40
N PRO A 175 11.88 -11.28 7.32
CA PRO A 175 13.30 -11.21 7.00
C PRO A 175 13.67 -12.48 6.24
N VAL A 176 14.35 -12.33 5.12
CA VAL A 176 14.66 -13.42 4.20
C VAL A 176 15.28 -14.60 4.95
N GLN A 177 14.60 -15.72 4.94
CA GLN A 177 15.17 -16.98 5.34
C GLN A 177 15.65 -17.73 4.10
N ALA A 178 16.98 -17.89 4.06
CA ALA A 178 17.74 -18.95 3.38
C ALA A 178 17.24 -19.48 2.02
N ALA A 179 18.09 -19.36 1.05
CA ALA A 179 18.37 -20.31 -0.06
C ALA A 179 17.38 -21.50 -0.23
N GLY A 180 16.22 -21.21 -0.77
CA GLY A 180 15.26 -22.18 -1.29
C GLY A 180 14.64 -21.58 -2.53
N ALA A 181 13.93 -22.34 -3.35
CA ALA A 181 13.39 -21.91 -4.63
C ALA A 181 12.86 -20.47 -4.55
N ARG A 182 13.51 -19.57 -5.27
CA ARG A 182 13.12 -18.16 -5.35
C ARG A 182 11.68 -18.08 -5.89
N SER A 183 10.80 -17.54 -5.10
CA SER A 183 9.43 -17.25 -5.52
C SER A 183 9.12 -15.79 -5.19
N ALA A 184 8.34 -15.16 -6.07
CA ALA A 184 7.88 -13.80 -5.83
C ALA A 184 6.91 -13.76 -4.64
N LEU A 185 7.10 -12.81 -3.75
CA LEU A 185 6.11 -12.41 -2.77
C LEU A 185 5.20 -11.36 -3.39
N VAL A 186 3.90 -11.59 -3.33
CA VAL A 186 2.90 -10.64 -3.80
C VAL A 186 2.15 -10.08 -2.59
N ALA A 187 2.29 -8.78 -2.32
CA ALA A 187 1.55 -8.07 -1.30
C ALA A 187 0.45 -7.21 -1.95
N VAL A 188 -0.77 -7.30 -1.41
CA VAL A 188 -1.91 -6.52 -1.91
C VAL A 188 -2.59 -5.80 -0.74
N GLY A 189 -2.46 -4.49 -0.72
CA GLY A 189 -3.15 -3.63 0.24
C GLY A 189 -4.50 -3.16 -0.30
N VAL A 190 -5.60 -3.74 0.15
CA VAL A 190 -6.96 -3.37 -0.29
C VAL A 190 -7.51 -2.27 0.59
N GLY A 191 -7.48 -1.03 0.08
CA GLY A 191 -7.98 0.16 0.75
C GLY A 191 -9.48 0.40 0.53
N ALA A 192 -9.94 1.62 0.82
CA ALA A 192 -11.34 2.01 0.59
C ALA A 192 -11.64 2.21 -0.91
N GLU A 193 -10.86 3.03 -1.61
CA GLU A 193 -11.09 3.34 -3.03
C GLU A 193 -10.10 2.61 -3.96
N ARG A 194 -8.94 2.20 -3.44
CA ARG A 194 -7.83 1.68 -4.22
C ARG A 194 -7.18 0.49 -3.56
N SER A 195 -6.55 -0.31 -4.39
CA SER A 195 -5.69 -1.41 -3.97
C SER A 195 -4.28 -1.19 -4.50
N THR A 196 -3.29 -1.41 -3.64
CA THR A 196 -1.88 -1.34 -3.99
C THR A 196 -1.32 -2.75 -4.10
N LEU A 197 -0.83 -3.10 -5.28
CA LEU A 197 -0.12 -4.34 -5.55
C LEU A 197 1.38 -4.07 -5.54
N ALA A 198 2.13 -4.91 -4.85
CA ALA A 198 3.58 -4.92 -4.86
C ALA A 198 4.10 -6.35 -4.99
N VAL A 199 5.08 -6.54 -5.86
CA VAL A 199 5.75 -7.83 -6.07
C VAL A 199 7.22 -7.67 -5.76
N SER A 200 7.80 -8.62 -5.04
CA SER A 200 9.20 -8.59 -4.61
C SER A 200 9.82 -9.97 -4.74
N ASP A 201 11.11 -9.99 -5.04
CA ASP A 201 11.98 -11.18 -5.01
C ASP A 201 12.45 -11.55 -3.58
N GLY A 202 11.98 -10.80 -2.57
CA GLY A 202 12.43 -10.92 -1.18
C GLY A 202 13.47 -9.86 -0.77
N PHE A 203 14.00 -9.08 -1.71
CA PHE A 203 14.99 -8.03 -1.44
C PHE A 203 14.55 -6.68 -1.99
N THR A 204 14.01 -6.67 -3.20
CA THR A 204 13.63 -5.47 -3.93
C THR A 204 12.18 -5.55 -4.40
N CYS A 205 11.59 -4.39 -4.66
CA CYS A 205 10.30 -4.31 -5.32
C CYS A 205 10.52 -4.40 -6.83
N GLU A 206 10.10 -5.49 -7.45
CA GLU A 206 10.25 -5.68 -8.89
C GLU A 206 9.10 -5.08 -9.68
N PHE A 207 7.91 -5.07 -9.09
CA PHE A 207 6.71 -4.54 -9.72
C PHE A 207 5.78 -3.90 -8.69
N ALA A 208 5.20 -2.77 -9.02
CA ALA A 208 4.15 -2.12 -8.23
C ALA A 208 3.07 -1.54 -9.16
N ARG A 209 1.83 -1.69 -8.74
CA ARG A 209 0.66 -1.14 -9.45
C ARG A 209 -0.41 -0.71 -8.47
N VAL A 210 -1.08 0.39 -8.78
CA VAL A 210 -2.30 0.80 -8.09
C VAL A 210 -3.49 0.40 -8.96
N ILE A 211 -4.44 -0.31 -8.38
CA ILE A 211 -5.69 -0.75 -8.99
C ILE A 211 -6.79 0.16 -8.44
N GLU A 212 -7.59 0.78 -9.33
CA GLU A 212 -8.69 1.66 -8.94
C GLU A 212 -9.93 0.87 -8.52
N TRP A 213 -9.74 0.04 -7.51
CA TRP A 213 -10.76 -0.77 -6.88
C TRP A 213 -10.45 -0.93 -5.38
N GLY A 214 -11.48 -0.86 -4.55
CA GLY A 214 -11.36 -1.02 -3.10
C GLY A 214 -12.70 -1.32 -2.45
N GLY A 215 -12.74 -1.24 -1.12
CA GLY A 215 -13.92 -1.56 -0.32
C GLY A 215 -15.18 -0.76 -0.67
N THR A 216 -15.04 0.45 -1.19
CA THR A 216 -16.16 1.27 -1.67
C THR A 216 -16.89 0.61 -2.84
N SER A 217 -16.18 -0.12 -3.70
CA SER A 217 -16.81 -0.88 -4.80
C SER A 217 -17.76 -1.96 -4.26
N LEU A 218 -17.38 -2.61 -3.14
CA LEU A 218 -18.23 -3.58 -2.44
C LEU A 218 -19.44 -2.90 -1.79
N THR A 219 -19.23 -1.75 -1.14
CA THR A 219 -20.31 -0.97 -0.51
C THR A 219 -21.34 -0.53 -1.53
N VAL A 220 -20.90 -0.02 -2.69
CA VAL A 220 -21.80 0.37 -3.80
C VAL A 220 -22.53 -0.83 -4.38
N ALA A 221 -21.89 -1.98 -4.49
CA ALA A 221 -22.54 -3.21 -4.94
C ALA A 221 -23.67 -3.65 -4.00
N LEU A 222 -23.45 -3.59 -2.68
CA LEU A 222 -24.46 -3.88 -1.66
C LEU A 222 -25.62 -2.87 -1.71
N SER A 223 -25.31 -1.57 -1.75
CA SER A 223 -26.30 -0.50 -1.80
C SER A 223 -27.27 -0.69 -2.98
N ARG A 224 -26.72 -0.99 -4.15
CA ARG A 224 -27.53 -1.21 -5.36
C ARG A 224 -28.31 -2.52 -5.33
N ALA A 225 -27.72 -3.59 -4.82
CA ALA A 225 -28.37 -4.89 -4.79
C ALA A 225 -29.56 -4.93 -3.82
N LEU A 226 -29.46 -4.24 -2.68
CA LEU A 226 -30.47 -4.27 -1.63
C LEU A 226 -31.34 -3.00 -1.60
N ASP A 227 -31.09 -2.03 -2.49
CA ASP A 227 -31.75 -0.71 -2.51
C ASP A 227 -31.71 0.01 -1.14
N ILE A 228 -30.50 0.00 -0.54
CA ILE A 228 -30.21 0.67 0.74
C ILE A 228 -29.20 1.80 0.53
N ASP A 229 -29.18 2.77 1.45
CA ASP A 229 -28.19 3.84 1.41
C ASP A 229 -26.76 3.33 1.62
N VAL A 230 -25.77 4.13 1.20
CA VAL A 230 -24.35 3.77 1.21
C VAL A 230 -23.83 3.57 2.65
N GLU A 231 -24.41 4.23 3.65
CA GLU A 231 -23.99 4.12 5.04
C GLU A 231 -24.49 2.80 5.63
N ALA A 232 -25.74 2.43 5.38
CA ALA A 232 -26.28 1.13 5.76
C ALA A 232 -25.52 -0.01 5.06
N ALA A 233 -25.19 0.15 3.78
CA ALA A 233 -24.39 -0.82 3.03
C ALA A 233 -22.96 -0.97 3.60
N GLU A 234 -22.34 0.12 4.06
CA GLU A 234 -21.01 0.06 4.71
C GLU A 234 -21.09 -0.69 6.04
N ILE A 235 -22.12 -0.45 6.84
CA ILE A 235 -22.36 -1.19 8.09
C ILE A 235 -22.58 -2.68 7.79
N LEU A 236 -23.45 -3.02 6.83
CA LEU A 236 -23.68 -4.40 6.42
C LEU A 236 -22.41 -5.10 5.98
N LYS A 237 -21.56 -4.42 5.19
CA LYS A 237 -20.27 -4.97 4.74
C LYS A 237 -19.37 -5.40 5.89
N THR A 238 -19.42 -4.72 7.04
CA THR A 238 -18.62 -5.09 8.22
C THR A 238 -19.18 -6.29 9.00
N GLN A 239 -20.45 -6.62 8.79
CA GLN A 239 -21.14 -7.68 9.50
C GLN A 239 -21.27 -8.98 8.68
N ILE A 240 -21.38 -8.83 7.36
CA ILE A 240 -21.58 -9.98 6.46
C ILE A 240 -20.31 -10.81 6.31
N SER A 241 -20.50 -12.12 6.10
CA SER A 241 -19.46 -13.04 5.67
C SER A 241 -19.75 -13.53 4.26
N LEU A 242 -18.71 -13.71 3.46
CA LEU A 242 -18.81 -14.37 2.15
C LEU A 242 -18.97 -15.89 2.27
N GLU A 243 -18.75 -16.42 3.46
CA GLU A 243 -18.84 -17.84 3.79
C GLU A 243 -19.90 -18.10 4.87
N GLY A 244 -20.39 -19.35 4.92
CA GLY A 244 -21.37 -19.80 5.92
C GLY A 244 -22.78 -19.24 5.68
N ASP A 245 -23.69 -19.57 6.61
CA ASP A 245 -25.11 -19.24 6.51
C ASP A 245 -25.54 -18.14 7.50
N GLU A 246 -24.58 -17.47 8.16
CA GLU A 246 -24.89 -16.40 9.11
C GLU A 246 -25.65 -15.26 8.43
N VAL A 247 -26.74 -14.85 9.05
CA VAL A 247 -27.58 -13.74 8.61
C VAL A 247 -27.25 -12.53 9.48
N PRO A 248 -26.81 -11.39 8.91
CA PRO A 248 -26.56 -10.17 9.68
C PRO A 248 -27.83 -9.64 10.33
N ASN A 249 -27.70 -8.99 11.48
CA ASN A 249 -28.82 -8.40 12.20
C ASN A 249 -29.59 -7.40 11.33
N GLY A 250 -30.93 -7.54 11.30
CA GLY A 250 -31.81 -6.66 10.53
C GLY A 250 -32.00 -7.05 9.06
N PHE A 251 -31.43 -8.18 8.62
CA PHE A 251 -31.59 -8.68 7.26
C PHE A 251 -32.27 -10.07 7.24
N THR A 252 -32.84 -10.42 6.11
CA THR A 252 -33.41 -11.78 5.89
C THR A 252 -32.36 -12.69 5.25
N ALA A 253 -32.59 -13.99 5.24
CA ALA A 253 -31.73 -14.95 4.55
C ALA A 253 -31.66 -14.69 3.05
N GLU A 254 -32.79 -14.28 2.43
CA GLU A 254 -32.86 -13.92 1.02
C GLU A 254 -32.02 -12.67 0.70
N GLN A 255 -32.17 -11.61 1.50
CA GLN A 255 -31.34 -10.40 1.37
C GLN A 255 -29.84 -10.68 1.57
N THR A 256 -29.53 -11.58 2.51
CA THR A 256 -28.13 -11.99 2.76
C THR A 256 -27.54 -12.74 1.56
N THR A 257 -28.33 -13.62 0.93
CA THR A 257 -27.91 -14.33 -0.29
C THR A 257 -27.68 -13.35 -1.43
N GLN A 258 -28.62 -12.44 -1.67
CA GLN A 258 -28.48 -11.37 -2.68
C GLN A 258 -27.25 -10.47 -2.43
N ALA A 259 -27.00 -10.13 -1.17
CA ALA A 259 -25.81 -9.37 -0.77
C ALA A 259 -24.50 -10.11 -1.08
N ARG A 260 -24.42 -11.40 -0.76
CA ARG A 260 -23.24 -12.24 -1.07
C ARG A 260 -22.98 -12.34 -2.57
N GLU A 261 -24.04 -12.54 -3.36
CA GLU A 261 -23.93 -12.60 -4.82
C GLU A 261 -23.40 -11.27 -5.40
N ALA A 262 -23.89 -10.14 -4.90
CA ALA A 262 -23.42 -8.82 -5.29
C ALA A 262 -21.93 -8.60 -4.92
N LEU A 263 -21.53 -9.00 -3.72
CA LEU A 263 -20.13 -8.93 -3.29
C LEU A 263 -19.24 -9.81 -4.15
N LEU A 264 -19.63 -11.05 -4.43
CA LEU A 264 -18.85 -11.97 -5.28
C LEU A 264 -18.76 -11.46 -6.72
N ALA A 265 -19.81 -10.84 -7.26
CA ALA A 265 -19.78 -10.20 -8.58
C ALA A 265 -18.78 -9.03 -8.62
N ALA A 266 -18.76 -8.19 -7.59
CA ALA A 266 -17.79 -7.09 -7.47
C ALA A 266 -16.36 -7.62 -7.31
N LEU A 267 -16.14 -8.70 -6.56
CA LEU A 267 -14.84 -9.34 -6.39
C LEU A 267 -14.31 -9.96 -7.69
N ARG A 268 -15.16 -10.49 -8.56
CA ARG A 268 -14.74 -10.96 -9.90
C ARG A 268 -14.15 -9.84 -10.75
N THR A 269 -14.61 -8.60 -10.59
CA THR A 269 -14.00 -7.45 -11.27
C THR A 269 -12.60 -7.19 -10.74
N PHE A 270 -12.44 -7.17 -9.42
CA PHE A 270 -11.13 -7.00 -8.78
C PHE A 270 -10.16 -8.13 -9.14
N SER A 271 -10.62 -9.39 -9.10
CA SER A 271 -9.77 -10.55 -9.41
C SER A 271 -9.23 -10.52 -10.84
N ARG A 272 -10.02 -10.03 -11.83
CA ARG A 272 -9.55 -9.86 -13.22
C ARG A 272 -8.43 -8.84 -13.32
N GLU A 273 -8.56 -7.69 -12.64
CA GLU A 273 -7.50 -6.66 -12.60
C GLU A 273 -6.24 -7.17 -11.90
N LEU A 274 -6.41 -7.92 -10.82
CA LEU A 274 -5.32 -8.55 -10.10
C LEU A 274 -4.60 -9.58 -10.98
N LEU A 275 -5.35 -10.51 -11.60
CA LEU A 275 -4.81 -11.51 -12.52
C LEU A 275 -4.06 -10.89 -13.69
N SER A 276 -4.65 -9.85 -14.33
CA SER A 276 -3.99 -9.12 -15.42
C SER A 276 -2.65 -8.53 -14.96
N SER A 277 -2.59 -8.02 -13.74
CA SER A 277 -1.36 -7.45 -13.17
C SER A 277 -0.31 -8.51 -12.88
N LEU A 278 -0.74 -9.67 -12.35
CA LEU A 278 0.16 -10.80 -12.07
C LEU A 278 0.70 -11.43 -13.37
N GLN A 279 -0.15 -11.58 -14.39
CA GLN A 279 0.25 -12.06 -15.71
C GLN A 279 1.23 -11.10 -16.38
N PHE A 280 1.00 -9.79 -16.27
CA PHE A 280 1.95 -8.79 -16.77
C PHE A 280 3.32 -8.92 -16.12
N TYR A 281 3.37 -9.09 -14.78
CA TYR A 281 4.63 -9.34 -14.08
C TYR A 281 5.29 -10.64 -14.55
N GLN A 282 4.54 -11.74 -14.63
CA GLN A 282 5.06 -13.04 -15.06
C GLN A 282 5.53 -13.07 -16.51
N GLY A 283 5.04 -12.17 -17.35
CA GLY A 283 5.50 -11.98 -18.73
C GLY A 283 6.81 -11.20 -18.86
N GLN A 284 7.35 -10.65 -17.76
CA GLN A 284 8.63 -9.94 -17.79
C GLN A 284 9.81 -10.92 -17.80
N PRO A 285 10.94 -10.55 -18.45
CA PRO A 285 12.17 -11.31 -18.31
C PRO A 285 12.55 -11.44 -16.83
N ASP A 286 13.08 -12.59 -16.44
CA ASP A 286 13.57 -12.90 -15.08
C ASP A 286 12.51 -12.85 -13.98
N SER A 287 11.21 -12.79 -14.33
CA SER A 287 10.12 -12.83 -13.35
C SER A 287 10.12 -14.15 -12.57
N LEU A 288 9.86 -14.06 -11.28
CA LEU A 288 9.77 -15.23 -10.41
C LEU A 288 8.34 -15.81 -10.40
N GLY A 289 8.24 -17.12 -10.21
CA GLY A 289 6.95 -17.77 -10.02
C GLY A 289 6.22 -17.23 -8.78
N ILE A 290 4.92 -16.98 -8.90
CA ILE A 290 4.08 -16.49 -7.80
C ILE A 290 3.60 -17.67 -6.99
N ARG A 291 3.92 -17.69 -5.69
CA ARG A 291 3.57 -18.78 -4.79
C ARG A 291 2.31 -18.49 -3.96
N GLU A 292 2.16 -17.25 -3.52
CA GLU A 292 1.02 -16.80 -2.72
C GLU A 292 0.78 -15.30 -2.89
N VAL A 293 -0.43 -14.87 -2.52
CA VAL A 293 -0.79 -13.46 -2.38
C VAL A 293 -1.10 -13.16 -0.92
N VAL A 294 -0.46 -12.13 -0.38
CA VAL A 294 -0.64 -11.67 1.00
C VAL A 294 -1.50 -10.41 0.99
N LEU A 295 -2.70 -10.49 1.59
CA LEU A 295 -3.62 -9.36 1.67
C LEU A 295 -3.40 -8.53 2.93
N ALA A 296 -3.53 -7.22 2.78
CA ALA A 296 -3.58 -6.23 3.85
C ALA A 296 -4.61 -5.12 3.52
N GLY A 297 -4.71 -4.13 4.40
CA GLY A 297 -5.67 -3.03 4.24
C GLY A 297 -7.02 -3.32 4.89
N GLY A 298 -7.83 -2.29 5.07
CA GLY A 298 -9.10 -2.40 5.82
C GLY A 298 -10.12 -3.34 5.19
N THR A 299 -10.15 -3.42 3.86
CA THR A 299 -11.08 -4.30 3.14
C THR A 299 -10.71 -5.78 3.29
N SER A 300 -9.45 -6.10 3.59
CA SER A 300 -9.04 -7.49 3.84
C SER A 300 -9.70 -8.11 5.09
N LEU A 301 -10.30 -7.29 5.94
CA LEU A 301 -11.07 -7.72 7.12
C LEU A 301 -12.46 -8.29 6.78
N LEU A 302 -12.93 -8.15 5.54
CA LEU A 302 -14.18 -8.80 5.11
C LEU A 302 -14.03 -10.31 5.24
N ARG A 303 -14.88 -10.92 6.08
CA ARG A 303 -14.85 -12.36 6.35
C ARG A 303 -15.08 -13.16 5.07
N GLY A 304 -14.23 -14.16 4.82
CA GLY A 304 -14.27 -14.97 3.61
C GLY A 304 -13.61 -14.34 2.37
N LEU A 305 -13.04 -13.12 2.46
CA LEU A 305 -12.41 -12.47 1.31
C LEU A 305 -11.20 -13.26 0.79
N ALA A 306 -10.30 -13.68 1.66
CA ALA A 306 -9.09 -14.39 1.25
C ALA A 306 -9.38 -15.72 0.53
N PRO A 307 -10.22 -16.63 1.05
CA PRO A 307 -10.59 -17.84 0.32
C PRO A 307 -11.37 -17.58 -0.95
N ALA A 308 -12.25 -16.58 -0.99
CA ALA A 308 -12.97 -16.21 -2.20
C ALA A 308 -12.00 -15.72 -3.30
N LEU A 309 -11.05 -14.86 -2.95
CA LEU A 309 -10.01 -14.42 -3.88
C LEU A 309 -9.09 -15.57 -4.29
N SER A 310 -8.70 -16.46 -3.37
CA SER A 310 -7.87 -17.63 -3.70
C SER A 310 -8.51 -18.48 -4.80
N THR A 311 -9.82 -18.71 -4.68
CA THR A 311 -10.58 -19.43 -5.71
C THR A 311 -10.63 -18.68 -7.04
N LEU A 312 -10.79 -17.35 -7.02
CA LEU A 312 -10.91 -16.53 -8.22
C LEU A 312 -9.57 -16.32 -8.94
N VAL A 313 -8.46 -16.26 -8.21
CA VAL A 313 -7.11 -15.96 -8.75
C VAL A 313 -6.33 -17.23 -9.07
N GLY A 314 -6.71 -18.36 -8.49
CA GLY A 314 -6.06 -19.66 -8.70
C GLY A 314 -4.71 -19.81 -8.00
N VAL A 315 -4.37 -18.92 -7.05
CA VAL A 315 -3.20 -19.03 -6.18
C VAL A 315 -3.62 -18.85 -4.72
N PRO A 316 -2.90 -19.44 -3.76
CA PRO A 316 -3.18 -19.25 -2.34
C PRO A 316 -3.19 -17.77 -1.95
N VAL A 317 -4.23 -17.37 -1.25
CA VAL A 317 -4.39 -16.01 -0.71
C VAL A 317 -4.56 -16.08 0.81
N ARG A 318 -3.78 -15.31 1.54
CA ARG A 318 -3.90 -15.21 3.01
C ARG A 318 -3.89 -13.77 3.48
N ILE A 319 -4.38 -13.56 4.69
CA ILE A 319 -4.26 -12.25 5.37
C ILE A 319 -2.84 -12.13 5.93
N GLY A 320 -2.22 -10.97 5.71
CA GLY A 320 -0.89 -10.66 6.23
C GLY A 320 -0.92 -10.20 7.68
N ASP A 321 0.12 -10.56 8.42
CA ASP A 321 0.38 -10.02 9.75
C ASP A 321 1.42 -8.91 9.65
N PRO A 322 1.05 -7.63 9.86
CA PRO A 322 1.99 -6.51 9.75
C PRO A 322 2.98 -6.42 10.94
N LEU A 323 2.84 -7.29 11.93
CA LEU A 323 3.71 -7.33 13.10
C LEU A 323 4.81 -8.40 12.99
N VAL A 324 4.87 -9.14 11.89
CA VAL A 324 5.98 -10.06 11.62
C VAL A 324 7.30 -9.29 11.61
N GLY A 325 8.21 -9.60 12.50
CA GLY A 325 9.49 -8.89 12.64
C GLY A 325 9.42 -7.54 13.39
N VAL A 326 8.25 -7.19 13.95
CA VAL A 326 8.08 -5.98 14.77
C VAL A 326 7.73 -6.36 16.20
N SER A 327 8.52 -5.96 17.18
CA SER A 327 8.18 -6.13 18.58
C SER A 327 7.13 -5.10 19.00
N VAL A 328 6.19 -5.49 19.87
CA VAL A 328 5.10 -4.61 20.30
C VAL A 328 5.31 -4.15 21.74
N SER A 329 5.28 -2.85 21.98
CA SER A 329 5.36 -2.28 23.33
C SER A 329 4.12 -2.64 24.15
N LYS A 330 4.29 -2.93 25.44
CA LYS A 330 3.19 -3.18 26.40
C LYS A 330 2.17 -2.03 26.48
N LYS A 331 2.52 -0.84 25.99
CA LYS A 331 1.64 0.33 25.97
C LYS A 331 0.64 0.33 24.81
N VAL A 332 0.90 -0.46 23.77
CA VAL A 332 -0.01 -0.60 22.62
C VAL A 332 -1.16 -1.51 23.06
N LYS A 333 -2.35 -0.93 23.18
CA LYS A 333 -3.58 -1.68 23.45
C LYS A 333 -4.13 -2.23 22.15
N GLY A 334 -4.37 -3.53 22.07
CA GLY A 334 -4.94 -4.21 20.90
C GLY A 334 -4.10 -5.43 20.56
N GLY A 335 -4.64 -6.61 20.81
CA GLY A 335 -3.85 -7.85 20.84
C GLY A 335 -3.74 -8.59 19.50
N ALA A 336 -4.60 -8.32 18.53
CA ALA A 336 -4.56 -9.02 17.24
C ALA A 336 -3.86 -8.17 16.18
N PRO A 337 -3.08 -8.78 15.28
CA PRO A 337 -2.54 -8.10 14.12
C PRO A 337 -3.67 -7.50 13.28
N ASP A 338 -3.65 -6.18 13.06
CA ASP A 338 -4.63 -5.51 12.19
C ASP A 338 -3.98 -5.25 10.83
N PRO A 339 -4.37 -5.99 9.78
CA PRO A 339 -3.81 -5.84 8.44
C PRO A 339 -4.06 -4.45 7.84
N SER A 340 -5.03 -3.69 8.36
CA SER A 340 -5.28 -2.30 7.93
C SER A 340 -4.14 -1.35 8.28
N LEU A 341 -3.27 -1.75 9.21
CA LEU A 341 -2.13 -0.97 9.70
C LEU A 341 -0.79 -1.33 9.03
N ALA A 342 -0.79 -2.23 8.05
CA ALA A 342 0.44 -2.65 7.36
C ALA A 342 1.20 -1.47 6.76
N VAL A 343 0.52 -0.58 6.05
CA VAL A 343 1.16 0.60 5.43
C VAL A 343 1.79 1.54 6.47
N PRO A 344 1.09 2.05 7.49
CA PRO A 344 1.73 2.93 8.47
C PRO A 344 2.84 2.25 9.25
N ILE A 345 2.76 0.95 9.54
CA ILE A 345 3.85 0.20 10.17
C ILE A 345 5.07 0.16 9.25
N GLY A 346 4.90 -0.27 7.99
CA GLY A 346 6.00 -0.33 7.03
C GLY A 346 6.65 1.02 6.71
N LEU A 347 5.88 2.12 6.74
CA LEU A 347 6.40 3.49 6.63
C LEU A 347 7.27 3.87 7.84
N GLY A 348 6.84 3.49 9.04
CA GLY A 348 7.59 3.75 10.27
C GLY A 348 8.86 2.90 10.42
N MET A 349 8.94 1.75 9.72
CA MET A 349 10.14 0.89 9.67
C MET A 349 11.24 1.46 8.77
N ALA A 350 10.92 2.36 7.84
CA ALA A 350 11.90 2.94 6.94
C ALA A 350 12.90 3.83 7.71
N LEU A 351 14.19 3.62 7.46
CA LEU A 351 15.31 4.36 8.05
C LEU A 351 15.49 5.73 7.39
#